data_7bc98d291fab78b37011bb13e8d4a299
#
_entry.id   7bc98d291fab78b37011bb13e8d4a299
#
_cell.length_a   1.000
_cell.length_b   1.000
_cell.length_c   1.000
_cell.angle_alpha   90.00
_cell.angle_beta   90.00
_cell.angle_gamma   90.00
#
_symmetry.space_group_name_H-M   'P 1'
#
loop_
_entity.id
_entity.type
_entity.pdbx_description
1 polymer ?
#
loop_
_entity_poly.entity_id
_entity_poly.type
_entity_poly.pdbx_seq_one_letter_code
_entity_poly.pdbx_strand_id
1 'polypeptide(L)'
;MILFIDNYDSFTYNLVQFCGSVNPDIRVVRNDEITVDEIKKLAPSHIILSPGPGYPKDAGICEEVIKELAGQFPILGICLGHQAICEVYGATIAHAIKLMHGKKSDIIVDTDKKIFNGLPKVVEGARYHSLIAKRDTVPDTLEVIAEDRDGEVMGVKHKAFELYGLQFHPESILTSHGMEMIKNFITLCK
;
A
#
# COMPACT_ATOMS: atom_id res chain seq x y z
N MET A 1 -6.06 -2.32 17.41
CA MET A 1 -4.59 -2.16 17.16
C MET A 1 -4.32 -2.21 15.66
N ILE A 2 -3.54 -1.27 15.12
CA ILE A 2 -3.01 -1.31 13.76
C ILE A 2 -1.65 -2.02 13.78
N LEU A 3 -1.45 -3.03 12.95
CA LEU A 3 -0.17 -3.75 12.82
C LEU A 3 0.59 -3.24 11.61
N PHE A 4 1.83 -2.80 11.82
CA PHE A 4 2.78 -2.49 10.75
C PHE A 4 3.76 -3.65 10.56
N ILE A 5 3.90 -4.09 9.32
CA ILE A 5 5.01 -4.96 8.89
C ILE A 5 6.05 -4.04 8.23
N ASP A 6 7.16 -3.84 8.92
CA ASP A 6 8.22 -2.93 8.47
C ASP A 6 9.25 -3.67 7.63
N ASN A 7 9.38 -3.26 6.38
CA ASN A 7 10.32 -3.80 5.39
C ASN A 7 11.69 -3.12 5.47
N TYR A 8 12.14 -2.75 6.67
CA TYR A 8 13.43 -2.06 6.90
C TYR A 8 13.54 -0.72 6.16
N ASP A 9 12.43 0.03 6.16
CA ASP A 9 12.33 1.30 5.45
C ASP A 9 12.39 2.50 6.39
N SER A 10 13.15 3.53 5.98
CA SER A 10 13.31 4.77 6.76
C SER A 10 12.03 5.61 6.85
N PHE A 11 11.09 5.45 5.91
CA PHE A 11 9.81 6.18 5.88
C PHE A 11 8.70 5.50 6.68
N THR A 12 8.90 4.28 7.18
CA THR A 12 7.89 3.55 7.97
C THR A 12 7.36 4.39 9.12
N TYR A 13 8.23 5.08 9.85
CA TYR A 13 7.81 5.87 11.01
C TYR A 13 7.01 7.12 10.65
N ASN A 14 7.12 7.66 9.44
CA ASN A 14 6.23 8.73 8.97
C ASN A 14 4.80 8.19 8.78
N LEU A 15 4.65 6.98 8.22
CA LEU A 15 3.36 6.29 8.15
C LEU A 15 2.79 6.02 9.56
N VAL A 16 3.63 5.54 10.48
CA VAL A 16 3.25 5.31 11.88
C VAL A 16 2.72 6.59 12.52
N GLN A 17 3.37 7.74 12.31
CA GLN A 17 2.90 9.03 12.82
C GLN A 17 1.55 9.43 12.23
N PHE A 18 1.34 9.25 10.91
CA PHE A 18 0.06 9.53 10.26
C PHE A 18 -1.05 8.66 10.83
N CYS A 19 -0.82 7.36 10.92
CA CYS A 19 -1.78 6.43 11.52
C CYS A 19 -2.03 6.73 12.99
N GLY A 20 -0.97 7.06 13.74
CA GLY A 20 -1.04 7.38 15.17
C GLY A 20 -1.89 8.61 15.50
N SER A 21 -1.98 9.57 14.55
CA SER A 21 -2.89 10.72 14.71
C SER A 21 -4.37 10.35 14.58
N VAL A 22 -4.67 9.20 13.94
CA VAL A 22 -6.05 8.69 13.79
C VAL A 22 -6.36 7.62 14.84
N ASN A 23 -5.43 6.70 15.05
CA ASN A 23 -5.53 5.63 16.05
C ASN A 23 -4.14 5.35 16.65
N PRO A 24 -3.87 5.72 17.92
CA PRO A 24 -2.57 5.55 18.54
C PRO A 24 -2.22 4.11 18.94
N ASP A 25 -3.19 3.19 18.91
CA ASP A 25 -2.97 1.78 19.22
C ASP A 25 -2.27 1.08 18.03
N ILE A 26 -0.93 1.17 18.01
CA ILE A 26 -0.08 0.70 16.92
C ILE A 26 0.98 -0.25 17.45
N ARG A 27 1.23 -1.32 16.68
CA ARG A 27 2.38 -2.20 16.85
C ARG A 27 3.18 -2.25 15.56
N VAL A 28 4.50 -2.06 15.65
CA VAL A 28 5.43 -2.18 14.53
C VAL A 28 6.29 -3.43 14.76
N VAL A 29 6.39 -4.28 13.76
CA VAL A 29 7.26 -5.47 13.75
C VAL A 29 8.01 -5.52 12.42
N ARG A 30 9.22 -6.10 12.43
CA ARG A 30 9.96 -6.34 11.19
C ARG A 30 9.33 -7.49 10.39
N ASN A 31 9.55 -7.49 9.09
CA ASN A 31 8.98 -8.50 8.18
C ASN A 31 9.53 -9.93 8.37
N ASP A 32 10.51 -10.12 9.24
CA ASP A 32 11.15 -11.39 9.61
C ASP A 32 11.02 -11.71 11.11
N GLU A 33 10.25 -10.91 11.87
CA GLU A 33 10.11 -11.05 13.33
C GLU A 33 8.75 -11.59 13.78
N ILE A 34 7.84 -11.90 12.87
CA ILE A 34 6.49 -12.37 13.19
C ILE A 34 6.03 -13.42 12.18
N THR A 35 5.17 -14.31 12.62
CA THR A 35 4.52 -15.32 11.77
C THR A 35 3.05 -14.96 11.51
N VAL A 36 2.46 -15.55 10.45
CA VAL A 36 1.03 -15.36 10.14
C VAL A 36 0.14 -15.84 11.30
N ASP A 37 0.49 -16.95 11.95
CA ASP A 37 -0.27 -17.46 13.10
C ASP A 37 -0.23 -16.51 14.31
N GLU A 38 0.89 -15.84 14.52
CA GLU A 38 0.99 -14.80 15.56
C GLU A 38 0.15 -13.58 15.21
N ILE A 39 0.10 -13.17 13.93
CA ILE A 39 -0.78 -12.08 13.46
C ILE A 39 -2.25 -12.46 13.68
N LYS A 40 -2.66 -13.68 13.33
CA LYS A 40 -4.02 -14.16 13.59
C LYS A 40 -4.40 -14.08 15.08
N LYS A 41 -3.47 -14.45 15.96
CA LYS A 41 -3.68 -14.36 17.44
C LYS A 41 -3.74 -12.93 17.94
N LEU A 42 -2.98 -12.02 17.34
CA LEU A 42 -3.02 -10.58 17.66
C LEU A 42 -4.34 -9.93 17.24
N ALA A 43 -5.02 -10.49 16.23
CA ALA A 43 -6.27 -10.00 15.67
C ALA A 43 -6.26 -8.48 15.45
N PRO A 44 -5.35 -7.94 14.61
CA PRO A 44 -5.26 -6.50 14.39
C PRO A 44 -6.52 -5.97 13.71
N SER A 45 -6.84 -4.70 13.94
CA SER A 45 -7.93 -4.05 13.21
C SER A 45 -7.57 -3.77 11.74
N HIS A 46 -6.29 -3.50 11.47
CA HIS A 46 -5.74 -3.22 10.15
C HIS A 46 -4.29 -3.70 10.09
N ILE A 47 -3.84 -4.06 8.89
CA ILE A 47 -2.44 -4.40 8.61
C ILE A 47 -1.90 -3.41 7.58
N ILE A 48 -0.71 -2.86 7.81
CA ILE A 48 -0.01 -1.99 6.88
C ILE A 48 1.33 -2.61 6.54
N LEU A 49 1.55 -2.86 5.24
CA LEU A 49 2.82 -3.32 4.69
C LEU A 49 3.60 -2.10 4.23
N SER A 50 4.73 -1.83 4.87
CA SER A 50 5.51 -0.61 4.63
C SER A 50 6.20 -0.61 3.26
N PRO A 51 6.68 0.56 2.80
CA PRO A 51 7.73 0.61 1.80
C PRO A 51 8.94 -0.22 2.20
N GLY A 52 9.86 -0.43 1.26
CA GLY A 52 11.11 -1.12 1.53
C GLY A 52 11.97 -1.27 0.28
N PRO A 53 13.22 -1.70 0.44
CA PRO A 53 14.12 -1.94 -0.68
C PRO A 53 13.87 -3.29 -1.35
N GLY A 54 14.37 -3.45 -2.58
CA GLY A 54 14.42 -4.73 -3.28
C GLY A 54 13.11 -5.11 -3.96
N TYR A 55 12.89 -6.40 -4.09
CA TYR A 55 11.72 -6.98 -4.75
C TYR A 55 10.72 -7.52 -3.73
N PRO A 56 9.41 -7.58 -4.06
CA PRO A 56 8.38 -8.07 -3.15
C PRO A 56 8.64 -9.47 -2.60
N LYS A 57 9.13 -10.39 -3.43
CA LYS A 57 9.48 -11.77 -3.04
C LYS A 57 10.55 -11.85 -1.94
N ASP A 58 11.34 -10.77 -1.77
CA ASP A 58 12.41 -10.68 -0.76
C ASP A 58 11.93 -9.92 0.49
N ALA A 59 10.65 -9.53 0.55
CA ALA A 59 10.05 -8.75 1.64
C ALA A 59 9.54 -9.62 2.82
N GLY A 60 10.28 -10.65 3.18
CA GLY A 60 9.96 -11.52 4.33
C GLY A 60 8.55 -12.08 4.25
N ILE A 61 7.77 -11.89 5.31
CA ILE A 61 6.42 -12.46 5.47
C ILE A 61 5.34 -11.76 4.60
N CYS A 62 5.63 -10.64 3.92
CA CYS A 62 4.61 -9.80 3.29
C CYS A 62 3.69 -10.56 2.34
N GLU A 63 4.24 -11.39 1.45
CA GLU A 63 3.41 -12.17 0.53
C GLU A 63 2.54 -13.21 1.22
N GLU A 64 3.06 -13.87 2.26
CA GLU A 64 2.32 -14.86 3.05
C GLU A 64 1.15 -14.18 3.79
N VAL A 65 1.37 -13.00 4.36
CA VAL A 65 0.34 -12.16 4.97
C VAL A 65 -0.77 -11.84 3.97
N ILE A 66 -0.42 -11.44 2.75
CA ILE A 66 -1.40 -11.14 1.71
C ILE A 66 -2.19 -12.40 1.34
N LYS A 67 -1.51 -13.53 1.08
CA LYS A 67 -2.13 -14.80 0.66
C LYS A 67 -3.10 -15.34 1.70
N GLU A 68 -2.74 -15.27 2.98
CA GLU A 68 -3.50 -15.93 4.04
C GLU A 68 -4.47 -15.02 4.79
N LEU A 69 -4.20 -13.71 4.83
CA LEU A 69 -4.97 -12.79 5.67
C LEU A 69 -5.85 -11.81 4.87
N ALA A 70 -5.70 -11.73 3.55
CA ALA A 70 -6.62 -10.95 2.71
C ALA A 70 -8.07 -11.47 2.87
N GLY A 71 -8.99 -10.55 3.16
CA GLY A 71 -10.38 -10.90 3.46
C GLY A 71 -10.67 -11.21 4.93
N GLN A 72 -9.64 -11.43 5.75
CA GLN A 72 -9.79 -11.56 7.21
C GLN A 72 -9.54 -10.21 7.91
N PHE A 73 -8.58 -9.44 7.40
CA PHE A 73 -8.23 -8.11 7.90
C PHE A 73 -8.13 -7.13 6.75
N PRO A 74 -8.48 -5.84 6.95
CA PRO A 74 -8.12 -4.78 6.01
C PRO A 74 -6.60 -4.65 5.90
N ILE A 75 -6.07 -4.65 4.67
CA ILE A 75 -4.62 -4.58 4.40
C ILE A 75 -4.35 -3.41 3.46
N LEU A 76 -3.34 -2.59 3.79
CA LEU A 76 -2.80 -1.54 2.93
C LEU A 76 -1.31 -1.79 2.67
N GLY A 77 -0.93 -1.95 1.42
CA GLY A 77 0.47 -2.01 1.00
C GLY A 77 0.94 -0.69 0.39
N ILE A 78 2.08 -0.18 0.84
CA ILE A 78 2.69 1.04 0.31
C ILE A 78 3.99 0.69 -0.41
N CYS A 79 4.16 1.18 -1.63
CA CYS A 79 5.33 1.01 -2.50
C CYS A 79 5.69 -0.49 -2.65
N LEU A 80 6.68 -1.02 -1.91
CA LEU A 80 7.01 -2.44 -1.90
C LEU A 80 5.81 -3.31 -1.48
N GLY A 81 5.03 -2.88 -0.49
CA GLY A 81 3.82 -3.57 -0.07
C GLY A 81 2.74 -3.62 -1.16
N HIS A 82 2.58 -2.55 -1.95
CA HIS A 82 1.73 -2.53 -3.13
C HIS A 82 2.20 -3.53 -4.20
N GLN A 83 3.51 -3.55 -4.47
CA GLN A 83 4.11 -4.48 -5.43
C GLN A 83 3.91 -5.93 -4.98
N ALA A 84 4.04 -6.22 -3.68
CA ALA A 84 3.77 -7.55 -3.12
C ALA A 84 2.30 -7.97 -3.34
N ILE A 85 1.34 -7.07 -3.15
CA ILE A 85 -0.07 -7.33 -3.48
C ILE A 85 -0.22 -7.69 -4.96
N CYS A 86 0.34 -6.89 -5.84
CA CYS A 86 0.26 -7.12 -7.28
C CYS A 86 0.89 -8.47 -7.67
N GLU A 87 2.09 -8.79 -7.16
CA GLU A 87 2.81 -10.02 -7.46
C GLU A 87 2.06 -11.27 -6.96
N VAL A 88 1.53 -11.24 -5.73
CA VAL A 88 0.75 -12.34 -5.14
C VAL A 88 -0.46 -12.71 -5.99
N TYR A 89 -1.12 -11.72 -6.58
CA TYR A 89 -2.28 -11.95 -7.46
C TYR A 89 -1.90 -12.20 -8.93
N GLY A 90 -0.61 -12.23 -9.27
CA GLY A 90 -0.12 -12.67 -10.58
C GLY A 90 0.29 -11.56 -11.55
N ALA A 91 0.32 -10.30 -11.09
CA ALA A 91 0.88 -9.22 -11.89
C ALA A 91 2.41 -9.30 -11.95
N THR A 92 3.00 -8.90 -13.06
CA THR A 92 4.44 -8.84 -13.24
C THR A 92 4.99 -7.52 -12.70
N ILE A 93 6.00 -7.61 -11.83
CA ILE A 93 6.76 -6.44 -11.36
C ILE A 93 7.92 -6.21 -12.32
N ALA A 94 7.99 -5.01 -12.88
CA ALA A 94 8.96 -4.61 -13.90
C ALA A 94 9.50 -3.20 -13.62
N HIS A 95 10.54 -2.80 -14.35
CA HIS A 95 11.05 -1.44 -14.26
C HIS A 95 10.02 -0.43 -14.79
N ALA A 96 9.89 0.70 -14.08
CA ALA A 96 9.10 1.83 -14.51
C ALA A 96 9.63 2.43 -15.83
N ILE A 97 8.76 3.08 -16.59
CA ILE A 97 9.14 3.80 -17.82
C ILE A 97 10.19 4.87 -17.51
N LYS A 98 10.06 5.52 -16.37
CA LYS A 98 10.99 6.55 -15.88
C LYS A 98 11.41 6.24 -14.44
N LEU A 99 12.69 6.38 -14.15
CA LEU A 99 13.18 6.31 -12.78
C LEU A 99 12.60 7.48 -11.97
N MET A 100 11.85 7.14 -10.93
CA MET A 100 11.23 8.12 -10.02
C MET A 100 11.93 8.09 -8.68
N HIS A 101 12.63 9.19 -8.35
CA HIS A 101 13.34 9.30 -7.09
C HIS A 101 13.10 10.69 -6.47
N GLY A 102 12.23 10.74 -5.46
CA GLY A 102 11.88 12.00 -4.79
C GLY A 102 11.15 12.99 -5.70
N LYS A 103 10.38 12.49 -6.67
CA LYS A 103 9.58 13.31 -7.59
C LYS A 103 8.10 13.16 -7.27
N LYS A 104 7.34 14.21 -7.48
CA LYS A 104 5.88 14.15 -7.46
C LYS A 104 5.32 14.02 -8.87
N SER A 105 4.21 13.32 -8.98
CA SER A 105 3.44 13.17 -10.21
C SER A 105 1.97 13.42 -9.94
N ASP A 106 1.26 13.88 -10.96
CA ASP A 106 -0.19 13.88 -10.94
C ASP A 106 -0.68 12.45 -11.03
N ILE A 107 -1.52 12.06 -10.10
CA ILE A 107 -2.13 10.73 -10.01
C ILE A 107 -3.64 10.90 -10.13
N ILE A 108 -4.21 10.25 -11.12
CA ILE A 108 -5.65 10.18 -11.34
C ILE A 108 -6.19 9.06 -10.46
N VAL A 109 -7.11 9.38 -9.55
CA VAL A 109 -7.67 8.43 -8.58
C VAL A 109 -9.15 8.20 -8.81
N ASP A 110 -9.62 6.99 -8.54
CA ASP A 110 -11.03 6.63 -8.52
C ASP A 110 -11.66 7.03 -7.17
N THR A 111 -12.34 8.17 -7.17
CA THR A 111 -12.94 8.76 -5.97
C THR A 111 -14.13 7.97 -5.40
N ASP A 112 -14.65 6.97 -6.12
CA ASP A 112 -15.68 6.07 -5.62
C ASP A 112 -15.12 5.01 -4.66
N LYS A 113 -13.80 4.86 -4.60
CA LYS A 113 -13.13 3.95 -3.66
C LYS A 113 -12.96 4.58 -2.28
N LYS A 114 -13.24 3.80 -1.24
CA LYS A 114 -13.21 4.26 0.16
C LYS A 114 -11.94 5.03 0.50
N ILE A 115 -10.76 4.52 0.09
CA ILE A 115 -9.47 5.15 0.39
C ILE A 115 -9.33 6.56 -0.20
N PHE A 116 -10.02 6.85 -1.30
CA PHE A 116 -10.00 8.15 -1.99
C PHE A 116 -11.28 8.97 -1.76
N ASN A 117 -12.14 8.53 -0.84
CA ASN A 117 -13.40 9.22 -0.55
C ASN A 117 -13.15 10.67 -0.12
N GLY A 118 -13.85 11.60 -0.77
CA GLY A 118 -13.75 13.03 -0.48
C GLY A 118 -12.53 13.74 -1.08
N LEU A 119 -11.68 13.03 -1.82
CA LEU A 119 -10.51 13.62 -2.49
C LEU A 119 -10.87 14.17 -3.88
N PRO A 120 -10.06 15.11 -4.41
CA PRO A 120 -10.16 15.50 -5.81
C PRO A 120 -9.72 14.33 -6.73
N LYS A 121 -10.24 14.32 -7.96
CA LYS A 121 -9.94 13.28 -8.96
C LYS A 121 -8.45 13.19 -9.34
N VAL A 122 -7.69 14.28 -9.19
CA VAL A 122 -6.24 14.32 -9.42
C VAL A 122 -5.57 14.78 -8.14
N VAL A 123 -4.61 14.00 -7.67
CA VAL A 123 -3.79 14.29 -6.49
C VAL A 123 -2.31 14.27 -6.86
N GLU A 124 -1.47 15.02 -6.16
CA GLU A 124 -0.03 14.90 -6.29
C GLU A 124 0.45 13.74 -5.39
N GLY A 125 1.23 12.82 -5.94
CA GLY A 125 1.82 11.70 -5.21
C GLY A 125 3.34 11.66 -5.31
N ALA A 126 4.00 11.51 -4.17
CA ALA A 126 5.46 11.34 -4.10
C ALA A 126 5.85 9.93 -4.53
N ARG A 127 6.84 9.83 -5.41
CA ARG A 127 7.32 8.57 -5.99
C ARG A 127 8.81 8.38 -5.68
N TYR A 128 9.15 7.21 -5.14
CA TYR A 128 10.52 6.81 -4.76
C TYR A 128 10.84 5.39 -5.25
N HIS A 129 10.37 5.02 -6.45
CA HIS A 129 10.45 3.65 -6.95
C HIS A 129 11.04 3.56 -8.35
N SER A 130 11.73 2.46 -8.63
CA SER A 130 12.19 2.05 -9.94
C SER A 130 11.36 0.89 -10.53
N LEU A 131 10.55 0.22 -9.69
CA LEU A 131 9.71 -0.90 -10.05
C LEU A 131 8.24 -0.52 -9.98
N ILE A 132 7.43 -1.12 -10.85
CA ILE A 132 5.97 -0.97 -10.94
C ILE A 132 5.31 -2.30 -11.25
N ALA A 133 4.03 -2.42 -10.94
CA ALA A 133 3.19 -3.47 -11.49
C ALA A 133 2.85 -3.16 -12.96
N LYS A 134 3.20 -4.07 -13.87
CA LYS A 134 2.96 -3.93 -15.29
C LYS A 134 1.45 -4.01 -15.58
N ARG A 135 0.87 -2.92 -16.13
CA ARG A 135 -0.58 -2.74 -16.27
C ARG A 135 -1.28 -3.88 -17.01
N ASP A 136 -0.69 -4.33 -18.12
CA ASP A 136 -1.24 -5.41 -18.96
C ASP A 136 -1.21 -6.79 -18.30
N THR A 137 -0.57 -6.92 -17.15
CA THR A 137 -0.49 -8.17 -16.37
C THR A 137 -1.33 -8.14 -15.09
N VAL A 138 -1.98 -7.00 -14.76
CA VAL A 138 -2.86 -6.91 -13.59
C VAL A 138 -4.07 -7.81 -13.81
N PRO A 139 -4.31 -8.81 -12.93
CA PRO A 139 -5.38 -9.77 -13.13
C PRO A 139 -6.75 -9.18 -12.80
N ASP A 140 -7.81 -9.85 -13.28
CA ASP A 140 -9.20 -9.43 -13.07
C ASP A 140 -9.65 -9.40 -11.59
N THR A 141 -8.92 -10.04 -10.68
CA THR A 141 -9.17 -10.01 -9.24
C THR A 141 -8.81 -8.67 -8.61
N LEU A 142 -7.89 -7.94 -9.23
CA LEU A 142 -7.49 -6.60 -8.83
C LEU A 142 -8.12 -5.55 -9.76
N GLU A 143 -8.48 -4.44 -9.18
CA GLU A 143 -8.96 -3.26 -9.88
C GLU A 143 -7.90 -2.17 -9.77
N VAL A 144 -7.51 -1.56 -10.90
CA VAL A 144 -6.64 -0.39 -10.90
C VAL A 144 -7.48 0.82 -10.48
N ILE A 145 -7.14 1.41 -9.34
CA ILE A 145 -7.88 2.52 -8.72
C ILE A 145 -7.13 3.84 -8.76
N ALA A 146 -5.87 3.82 -9.19
CA ALA A 146 -5.06 5.01 -9.39
C ALA A 146 -4.03 4.77 -10.50
N GLU A 147 -3.78 5.78 -11.32
CA GLU A 147 -2.77 5.75 -12.39
C GLU A 147 -2.15 7.12 -12.59
N ASP A 148 -0.92 7.17 -13.09
CA ASP A 148 -0.32 8.43 -13.50
C ASP A 148 -0.76 8.83 -14.93
N ARG A 149 -0.27 9.97 -15.43
CA ARG A 149 -0.61 10.46 -16.77
C ARG A 149 -0.04 9.60 -17.92
N ASP A 150 0.98 8.79 -17.64
CA ASP A 150 1.57 7.84 -18.60
C ASP A 150 0.85 6.48 -18.57
N GLY A 151 -0.14 6.28 -17.67
CA GLY A 151 -0.93 5.05 -17.50
C GLY A 151 -0.24 4.00 -16.67
N GLU A 152 0.81 4.34 -15.93
CA GLU A 152 1.43 3.44 -14.96
C GLU A 152 0.50 3.22 -13.76
N VAL A 153 0.44 1.99 -13.26
CA VAL A 153 -0.39 1.62 -12.11
C VAL A 153 0.15 2.26 -10.84
N MET A 154 -0.65 3.13 -10.23
CA MET A 154 -0.31 3.84 -9.00
C MET A 154 -1.15 3.39 -7.81
N GLY A 155 -2.19 2.60 -8.03
CA GLY A 155 -2.98 2.01 -6.96
C GLY A 155 -3.85 0.87 -7.44
N VAL A 156 -4.01 -0.13 -6.59
CA VAL A 156 -4.89 -1.28 -6.83
C VAL A 156 -5.79 -1.53 -5.62
N LYS A 157 -6.93 -2.16 -5.88
CA LYS A 157 -7.84 -2.70 -4.87
C LYS A 157 -8.27 -4.10 -5.27
N HIS A 158 -8.33 -5.02 -4.32
CA HIS A 158 -8.97 -6.32 -4.55
C HIS A 158 -10.49 -6.15 -4.65
N LYS A 159 -11.12 -6.77 -5.66
CA LYS A 159 -12.56 -6.58 -5.91
C LYS A 159 -13.46 -7.01 -4.75
N ALA A 160 -13.09 -8.08 -4.03
CA ALA A 160 -13.89 -8.63 -2.95
C ALA A 160 -13.43 -8.25 -1.54
N PHE A 161 -12.15 -7.92 -1.35
CA PHE A 161 -11.55 -7.69 -0.03
C PHE A 161 -11.18 -6.23 0.20
N GLU A 162 -11.10 -5.81 1.46
CA GLU A 162 -10.53 -4.53 1.85
C GLU A 162 -8.99 -4.61 1.81
N LEU A 163 -8.46 -4.86 0.63
CA LEU A 163 -7.03 -4.98 0.32
C LEU A 163 -6.68 -3.92 -0.70
N TYR A 164 -5.84 -2.98 -0.31
CA TYR A 164 -5.42 -1.82 -1.10
C TYR A 164 -3.90 -1.78 -1.25
N GLY A 165 -3.45 -1.32 -2.42
CA GLY A 165 -2.05 -1.04 -2.67
C GLY A 165 -1.88 0.35 -3.26
N LEU A 166 -0.95 1.15 -2.74
CA LEU A 166 -0.54 2.45 -3.29
C LEU A 166 0.95 2.39 -3.66
N GLN A 167 1.27 2.68 -4.92
CA GLN A 167 2.66 2.71 -5.39
C GLN A 167 3.41 3.96 -4.92
N PHE A 168 2.69 5.06 -4.74
CA PHE A 168 3.22 6.31 -4.21
C PHE A 168 3.18 6.34 -2.68
N HIS A 169 3.85 7.32 -2.09
CA HIS A 169 4.04 7.45 -0.64
C HIS A 169 3.06 8.47 -0.05
N PRO A 170 1.94 8.05 0.57
CA PRO A 170 0.98 8.97 1.20
C PRO A 170 1.58 9.72 2.40
N GLU A 171 2.60 9.17 3.05
CA GLU A 171 3.29 9.75 4.20
C GLU A 171 4.28 10.86 3.85
N SER A 172 4.57 11.02 2.58
CA SER A 172 5.50 12.07 2.12
C SER A 172 4.83 13.44 2.15
N ILE A 173 5.59 14.44 2.58
CA ILE A 173 5.17 15.85 2.51
C ILE A 173 4.87 16.31 1.07
N LEU A 174 5.41 15.62 0.09
CA LEU A 174 5.17 15.89 -1.33
C LEU A 174 3.86 15.29 -1.86
N THR A 175 3.16 14.47 -1.06
CA THR A 175 1.87 13.89 -1.43
C THR A 175 0.75 14.76 -0.87
N SER A 176 -0.09 15.29 -1.78
CA SER A 176 -1.30 15.97 -1.37
C SER A 176 -2.33 14.97 -0.86
N HIS A 177 -3.10 15.34 0.17
CA HIS A 177 -4.17 14.50 0.73
C HIS A 177 -3.72 13.13 1.28
N GLY A 178 -2.43 12.94 1.56
CA GLY A 178 -1.94 11.66 2.09
C GLY A 178 -2.53 11.29 3.45
N MET A 179 -2.70 12.28 4.33
CA MET A 179 -3.34 12.08 5.63
C MET A 179 -4.80 11.63 5.49
N GLU A 180 -5.55 12.22 4.56
CA GLU A 180 -6.94 11.85 4.28
C GLU A 180 -7.04 10.42 3.77
N MET A 181 -6.12 9.98 2.90
CA MET A 181 -6.06 8.60 2.40
C MET A 181 -5.87 7.61 3.56
N ILE A 182 -4.91 7.86 4.45
CA ILE A 182 -4.64 7.02 5.61
C ILE A 182 -5.84 7.02 6.57
N LYS A 183 -6.42 8.19 6.85
CA LYS A 183 -7.63 8.30 7.67
C LYS A 183 -8.79 7.51 7.08
N ASN A 184 -9.02 7.62 5.76
CA ASN A 184 -10.07 6.88 5.06
C ASN A 184 -9.84 5.37 5.17
N PHE A 185 -8.62 4.88 4.97
CA PHE A 185 -8.31 3.47 5.14
C PHE A 185 -8.63 3.00 6.57
N ILE A 186 -8.18 3.69 7.60
CA ILE A 186 -8.39 3.29 9.00
C ILE A 186 -9.87 3.36 9.41
N THR A 187 -10.64 4.32 8.89
CA THR A 187 -12.02 4.57 9.36
C THR A 187 -13.09 3.93 8.50
N LEU A 188 -12.88 3.78 7.20
CA LEU A 188 -13.89 3.33 6.24
C LEU A 188 -13.67 1.89 5.74
N CYS A 189 -12.43 1.38 5.75
CA CYS A 189 -12.10 0.02 5.33
C CYS A 189 -12.14 -0.91 6.56
N LYS A 190 -13.21 -1.70 6.70
CA LYS A 190 -13.45 -2.61 7.83
C LYS A 190 -13.88 -3.98 7.34
#